data_71dc9cf22ffe8589aafb9c9c25a41b66
#
_entry.id   71dc9cf22ffe8589aafb9c9c25a41b66
#
_cell.length_a   1.000
_cell.length_b   1.000
_cell.length_c   1.000
_cell.angle_alpha   90.00
_cell.angle_beta   90.00
_cell.angle_gamma   90.00
#
_symmetry.space_group_name_H-M   'P 1'
#
loop_
_entity.id
_entity.type
_entity.pdbx_description
1 polymer ?
#
loop_
_entity_poly.entity_id
_entity_poly.type
_entity_poly.pdbx_seq_one_letter_code
_entity_poly.pdbx_strand_id
1 'polypeptide(L)'
;MSIQQNETIPEINEGDFFKALMAHIMEGAMIPKVQIERAIGPIIGFFLAEALSRLMDAEIITLCAEFPIRKAQIDPSDTGNNQSTNIDWLMFNLDKKELILLELKTTDTTFRPEQASIYQSLQTTIAAERSAGFMLDDLATIGAASQEKGKYQKVLEILERELPGFKAQFSECKAAQVIYLAPQATKPGNWDSAYPNPGWKWVSFSDLPGEIEHPFAAHWPAVHQSLLSIDNLTKSIRNGDIAATAATKNYSHLYTFEELLGHCRADGASIVIGFMNWRKSLPSVSLSQLQAKIYKCDSASDGRGKKIDRNWLSGEEFLAHVSKIKAQ
;
A
#
# COMPACT_ATOMS: atom_id res chain seq x y z
N MET A 1 -33.79 -8.48 -52.30
CA MET A 1 -32.41 -7.97 -52.37
C MET A 1 -32.08 -7.37 -51.03
N SER A 2 -31.42 -8.17 -50.17
CA SER A 2 -31.01 -7.74 -48.83
C SER A 2 -29.56 -7.27 -48.93
N ILE A 3 -29.35 -5.98 -48.74
CA ILE A 3 -28.02 -5.39 -48.63
C ILE A 3 -27.55 -5.69 -47.20
N GLN A 4 -26.68 -6.70 -47.05
CA GLN A 4 -25.89 -6.85 -45.82
C GLN A 4 -24.84 -5.72 -45.85
N GLN A 5 -25.06 -4.72 -45.02
CA GLN A 5 -23.98 -3.81 -44.65
C GLN A 5 -23.01 -4.61 -43.76
N ASN A 6 -21.86 -4.96 -44.34
CA ASN A 6 -20.71 -5.38 -43.55
C ASN A 6 -20.23 -4.15 -42.75
N GLU A 7 -20.67 -4.02 -41.51
CA GLU A 7 -20.03 -3.14 -40.57
C GLU A 7 -18.61 -3.67 -40.33
N THR A 8 -17.66 -3.04 -40.98
CA THR A 8 -16.24 -3.24 -40.67
C THR A 8 -16.03 -2.80 -39.24
N ILE A 9 -15.82 -3.75 -38.34
CA ILE A 9 -15.34 -3.45 -36.98
C ILE A 9 -14.04 -2.65 -37.15
N PRO A 10 -13.96 -1.43 -36.61
CA PRO A 10 -12.75 -0.63 -36.71
C PRO A 10 -11.60 -1.43 -36.07
N GLU A 11 -10.49 -1.52 -36.80
CA GLU A 11 -9.25 -2.12 -36.33
C GLU A 11 -8.78 -1.31 -35.13
N ILE A 12 -9.01 -1.81 -33.92
CA ILE A 12 -8.58 -1.14 -32.69
C ILE A 12 -7.08 -1.32 -32.61
N ASN A 13 -6.36 -0.21 -32.73
CA ASN A 13 -4.91 -0.18 -32.54
C ASN A 13 -4.58 -0.55 -31.08
N GLU A 14 -3.57 -1.38 -30.89
CA GLU A 14 -3.11 -1.86 -29.59
C GLU A 14 -2.76 -0.69 -28.63
N GLY A 15 -2.21 0.39 -29.17
CA GLY A 15 -1.93 1.62 -28.41
C GLY A 15 -3.19 2.34 -27.93
N ASP A 16 -4.27 2.29 -28.67
CA ASP A 16 -5.55 2.89 -28.29
C ASP A 16 -6.26 2.08 -27.21
N PHE A 17 -6.17 0.74 -27.27
CA PHE A 17 -6.62 -0.12 -26.18
C PHE A 17 -5.91 0.19 -24.88
N PHE A 18 -4.58 0.31 -24.89
CA PHE A 18 -3.81 0.59 -23.68
C PHE A 18 -4.14 1.98 -23.09
N LYS A 19 -4.31 3.00 -23.94
CA LYS A 19 -4.76 4.33 -23.49
C LYS A 19 -6.15 4.27 -22.85
N ALA A 20 -7.09 3.55 -23.48
CA ALA A 20 -8.44 3.38 -22.94
C ALA A 20 -8.43 2.63 -21.59
N LEU A 21 -7.58 1.59 -21.45
CA LEU A 21 -7.39 0.88 -20.21
C LEU A 21 -6.86 1.80 -19.09
N MET A 22 -5.85 2.62 -19.40
CA MET A 22 -5.30 3.57 -18.42
C MET A 22 -6.33 4.62 -18.03
N ALA A 23 -7.11 5.15 -18.99
CA ALA A 23 -8.20 6.09 -18.70
C ALA A 23 -9.25 5.46 -17.78
N HIS A 24 -9.65 4.22 -18.04
CA HIS A 24 -10.61 3.49 -17.20
C HIS A 24 -10.10 3.27 -15.77
N ILE A 25 -8.82 2.93 -15.61
CA ILE A 25 -8.19 2.82 -14.28
C ILE A 25 -8.22 4.16 -13.57
N MET A 26 -7.93 5.25 -14.28
CA MET A 26 -7.93 6.61 -13.71
C MET A 26 -9.32 7.11 -13.33
N GLU A 27 -10.37 6.74 -14.06
CA GLU A 27 -11.75 7.00 -13.64
C GLU A 27 -12.04 6.34 -12.29
N GLY A 28 -11.50 5.13 -12.06
CA GLY A 28 -11.58 4.45 -10.79
C GLY A 28 -10.98 5.24 -9.64
N ALA A 29 -9.98 6.11 -9.87
CA ALA A 29 -9.38 6.96 -8.83
C ALA A 29 -10.36 7.91 -8.17
N MET A 30 -11.44 8.26 -8.88
CA MET A 30 -12.50 9.14 -8.38
C MET A 30 -13.58 8.39 -7.61
N ILE A 31 -13.56 7.06 -7.61
CA ILE A 31 -14.57 6.23 -6.94
C ILE A 31 -14.13 5.95 -5.50
N PRO A 32 -14.96 6.24 -4.49
CA PRO A 32 -14.61 5.94 -3.10
C PRO A 32 -14.27 4.44 -2.90
N LYS A 33 -13.22 4.18 -2.12
CA LYS A 33 -12.72 2.83 -1.77
C LYS A 33 -12.02 2.05 -2.89
N VAL A 34 -11.89 2.59 -4.09
CA VAL A 34 -11.03 2.00 -5.11
C VAL A 34 -9.56 2.26 -4.74
N GLN A 35 -8.79 1.20 -4.63
CA GLN A 35 -7.37 1.29 -4.33
C GLN A 35 -6.58 1.42 -5.64
N ILE A 36 -6.36 2.64 -6.08
CA ILE A 36 -5.62 2.93 -7.31
C ILE A 36 -4.23 2.34 -7.29
N GLU A 37 -3.56 2.37 -6.15
CA GLU A 37 -2.24 1.79 -5.94
C GLU A 37 -2.17 0.33 -6.41
N ARG A 38 -3.18 -0.49 -6.08
CA ARG A 38 -3.27 -1.88 -6.51
C ARG A 38 -3.60 -2.04 -7.99
N ALA A 39 -4.34 -1.11 -8.57
CA ALA A 39 -4.69 -1.17 -9.98
C ALA A 39 -3.53 -0.75 -10.89
N ILE A 40 -2.83 0.32 -10.52
CA ILE A 40 -1.76 0.89 -11.35
C ILE A 40 -0.38 0.30 -11.02
N GLY A 41 -0.19 -0.21 -9.80
CA GLY A 41 1.09 -0.73 -9.33
C GLY A 41 1.74 -1.74 -10.28
N PRO A 42 1.06 -2.83 -10.69
CA PRO A 42 1.65 -3.80 -11.62
C PRO A 42 2.05 -3.20 -12.97
N ILE A 43 1.31 -2.18 -13.45
CA ILE A 43 1.60 -1.49 -14.72
C ILE A 43 2.84 -0.61 -14.56
N ILE A 44 2.92 0.16 -13.48
CA ILE A 44 4.11 0.98 -13.19
C ILE A 44 5.32 0.08 -13.01
N GLY A 45 5.19 -0.99 -12.20
CA GLY A 45 6.28 -1.93 -11.91
C GLY A 45 6.90 -2.54 -13.16
N PHE A 46 6.14 -2.64 -14.25
CA PHE A 46 6.62 -3.13 -15.53
C PHE A 46 7.62 -2.19 -16.22
N PHE A 47 7.56 -0.88 -15.94
CA PHE A 47 8.42 0.14 -16.52
C PHE A 47 9.37 0.78 -15.50
N LEU A 48 9.26 0.36 -14.24
CA LEU A 48 9.87 1.09 -13.12
C LEU A 48 11.40 1.05 -13.14
N ALA A 49 11.98 -0.08 -13.54
CA ALA A 49 13.43 -0.25 -13.60
C ALA A 49 14.06 0.78 -14.56
N GLU A 50 13.52 0.88 -15.77
CA GLU A 50 14.03 1.79 -16.79
C GLU A 50 13.77 3.25 -16.45
N ALA A 51 12.59 3.55 -15.87
CA ALA A 51 12.27 4.90 -15.43
C ALA A 51 13.21 5.38 -14.33
N LEU A 52 13.51 4.52 -13.36
CA LEU A 52 14.47 4.84 -12.29
C LEU A 52 15.92 4.83 -12.79
N SER A 53 16.28 3.91 -13.70
CA SER A 53 17.62 3.90 -14.29
C SER A 53 17.92 5.23 -14.96
N ARG A 54 16.98 5.73 -15.75
CA ARG A 54 17.14 7.03 -16.41
C ARG A 54 17.13 8.21 -15.44
N LEU A 55 16.24 8.17 -14.42
CA LEU A 55 16.17 9.22 -13.39
C LEU A 55 17.44 9.31 -12.56
N MET A 56 18.06 8.17 -12.26
CA MET A 56 19.19 8.08 -11.33
C MET A 56 20.55 7.98 -12.03
N ASP A 57 20.55 7.94 -13.35
CA ASP A 57 21.74 7.71 -14.18
C ASP A 57 22.53 6.48 -13.70
N ALA A 58 21.84 5.34 -13.61
CA ALA A 58 22.38 4.11 -13.06
C ALA A 58 21.65 2.89 -13.64
N GLU A 59 22.33 1.75 -13.73
CA GLU A 59 21.70 0.49 -14.14
C GLU A 59 20.91 -0.11 -12.95
N ILE A 60 19.57 -0.06 -13.04
CA ILE A 60 18.66 -0.55 -12.02
C ILE A 60 17.81 -1.67 -12.59
N ILE A 61 17.69 -2.76 -11.83
CA ILE A 61 16.82 -3.88 -12.18
C ILE A 61 15.76 -4.11 -11.08
N THR A 62 14.58 -4.55 -11.47
CA THR A 62 13.54 -5.01 -10.54
C THR A 62 13.80 -6.47 -10.16
N LEU A 63 14.00 -6.75 -8.88
CA LEU A 63 14.22 -8.09 -8.38
C LEU A 63 12.91 -8.81 -8.10
N CYS A 64 12.02 -8.17 -7.34
CA CYS A 64 10.75 -8.77 -6.93
C CYS A 64 9.76 -7.71 -6.49
N ALA A 65 8.50 -7.85 -6.91
CA ALA A 65 7.39 -7.13 -6.31
C ALA A 65 6.92 -7.83 -5.03
N GLU A 66 6.38 -7.06 -4.08
CA GLU A 66 5.82 -7.58 -2.83
C GLU A 66 6.81 -8.48 -2.05
N PHE A 67 8.08 -8.06 -1.99
CA PHE A 67 9.11 -8.85 -1.30
C PHE A 67 8.85 -8.91 0.20
N PRO A 68 8.70 -10.11 0.80
CA PRO A 68 8.34 -10.24 2.21
C PRO A 68 9.54 -10.04 3.14
N ILE A 69 9.32 -9.26 4.20
CA ILE A 69 10.29 -9.01 5.27
C ILE A 69 9.71 -9.53 6.59
N ARG A 70 10.52 -10.16 7.41
CA ARG A 70 10.12 -10.65 8.72
C ARG A 70 10.03 -9.49 9.73
N LYS A 71 8.86 -9.30 10.36
CA LYS A 71 8.67 -8.23 11.35
C LYS A 71 9.53 -8.40 12.60
N ALA A 72 9.71 -9.62 13.06
CA ALA A 72 10.51 -9.91 14.27
C ALA A 72 11.99 -9.50 14.15
N GLN A 73 12.52 -9.40 12.93
CA GLN A 73 13.88 -8.90 12.69
C GLN A 73 13.96 -7.37 12.89
N ILE A 74 12.84 -6.70 12.72
CA ILE A 74 12.73 -5.24 12.72
C ILE A 74 12.30 -4.72 14.09
N ASP A 75 11.41 -5.45 14.75
CA ASP A 75 10.93 -5.19 16.11
C ASP A 75 11.21 -6.40 17.00
N PRO A 76 12.30 -6.38 17.81
CA PRO A 76 12.64 -7.47 18.71
C PRO A 76 11.58 -7.74 19.78
N SER A 77 10.62 -6.82 19.99
CA SER A 77 9.50 -7.04 20.91
C SER A 77 8.41 -7.94 20.32
N ASP A 78 8.37 -8.13 18.99
CA ASP A 78 7.44 -9.02 18.29
C ASP A 78 7.98 -10.46 18.19
N THR A 79 8.45 -10.98 19.31
CA THR A 79 9.16 -12.27 19.40
C THR A 79 8.32 -13.52 19.15
N GLY A 80 7.04 -13.39 18.84
CA GLY A 80 6.12 -14.53 18.73
C GLY A 80 5.46 -14.77 17.37
N ASN A 81 5.55 -13.83 16.47
CA ASN A 81 4.79 -13.90 15.22
C ASN A 81 5.72 -13.96 14.01
N ASN A 82 5.63 -15.05 13.23
CA ASN A 82 6.20 -15.12 11.88
C ASN A 82 5.43 -14.19 10.89
N GLN A 83 4.99 -13.01 11.36
CA GLN A 83 4.34 -12.03 10.53
C GLN A 83 5.35 -11.37 9.60
N SER A 84 4.99 -11.27 8.34
CA SER A 84 5.73 -10.49 7.37
C SER A 84 5.03 -9.17 7.07
N THR A 85 5.81 -8.19 6.63
CA THR A 85 5.36 -7.06 5.83
C THR A 85 6.05 -7.13 4.48
N ASN A 86 5.56 -6.41 3.49
CA ASN A 86 6.15 -6.48 2.16
C ASN A 86 6.77 -5.13 1.78
N ILE A 87 7.84 -5.20 0.98
CA ILE A 87 8.34 -4.06 0.20
C ILE A 87 7.60 -4.10 -1.13
N ASP A 88 6.99 -2.98 -1.56
CA ASP A 88 6.23 -2.96 -2.81
C ASP A 88 7.10 -3.39 -4.00
N TRP A 89 8.31 -2.88 -4.13
CA TRP A 89 9.34 -3.37 -5.07
C TRP A 89 10.71 -3.43 -4.43
N LEU A 90 11.30 -4.61 -4.43
CA LEU A 90 12.72 -4.80 -4.16
C LEU A 90 13.46 -4.69 -5.49
N MET A 91 14.42 -3.76 -5.57
CA MET A 91 15.21 -3.49 -6.77
C MET A 91 16.70 -3.49 -6.42
N PHE A 92 17.55 -3.52 -7.44
CA PHE A 92 18.99 -3.54 -7.26
C PHE A 92 19.67 -2.57 -8.22
N ASN A 93 20.54 -1.73 -7.69
CA ASN A 93 21.41 -0.86 -8.45
C ASN A 93 22.70 -1.64 -8.75
N LEU A 94 22.93 -2.01 -10.00
CA LEU A 94 24.07 -2.82 -10.43
C LEU A 94 25.39 -2.06 -10.31
N ASP A 95 25.37 -0.74 -10.58
CA ASP A 95 26.59 0.09 -10.54
C ASP A 95 27.11 0.26 -9.11
N LYS A 96 26.21 0.46 -8.16
CA LYS A 96 26.56 0.69 -6.75
C LYS A 96 26.53 -0.56 -5.89
N LYS A 97 26.02 -1.66 -6.42
CA LYS A 97 25.79 -2.91 -5.68
C LYS A 97 24.96 -2.67 -4.41
N GLU A 98 23.89 -1.90 -4.52
CA GLU A 98 23.00 -1.57 -3.41
C GLU A 98 21.55 -1.98 -3.69
N LEU A 99 20.82 -2.38 -2.65
CA LEU A 99 19.39 -2.60 -2.73
C LEU A 99 18.62 -1.28 -2.81
N ILE A 100 17.50 -1.30 -3.53
CA ILE A 100 16.51 -0.24 -3.51
C ILE A 100 15.22 -0.82 -2.95
N LEU A 101 14.77 -0.23 -1.84
CA LEU A 101 13.51 -0.54 -1.18
C LEU A 101 12.51 0.52 -1.64
N LEU A 102 11.66 0.19 -2.59
CA LEU A 102 10.72 1.15 -3.17
C LEU A 102 9.33 0.93 -2.61
N GLU A 103 8.71 2.03 -2.22
CA GLU A 103 7.35 2.12 -1.72
C GLU A 103 6.52 3.04 -2.62
N LEU A 104 5.41 2.55 -3.13
CA LEU A 104 4.45 3.32 -3.93
C LEU A 104 3.37 3.91 -3.03
N LYS A 105 3.06 5.17 -3.22
CA LYS A 105 1.93 5.84 -2.60
C LYS A 105 1.17 6.65 -3.64
N THR A 106 -0.15 6.51 -3.63
CA THR A 106 -1.02 7.23 -4.58
C THR A 106 -1.91 8.26 -3.92
N THR A 107 -1.94 8.28 -2.57
CA THR A 107 -2.74 9.21 -1.78
C THR A 107 -1.98 9.69 -0.55
N ASP A 108 -2.41 10.81 0.05
CA ASP A 108 -1.81 11.39 1.25
C ASP A 108 -2.05 10.57 2.53
N THR A 109 -3.06 9.71 2.53
CA THR A 109 -3.42 8.89 3.69
C THR A 109 -2.61 7.61 3.81
N THR A 110 -1.75 7.32 2.84
CA THR A 110 -1.02 6.05 2.77
C THR A 110 0.39 6.10 3.35
N PHE A 111 0.97 7.30 3.58
CA PHE A 111 2.25 7.41 4.30
C PHE A 111 2.07 7.05 5.78
N ARG A 112 2.82 6.04 6.23
CA ARG A 112 2.80 5.55 7.62
C ARG A 112 4.20 5.63 8.22
N PRO A 113 4.39 6.41 9.29
CA PRO A 113 5.67 6.48 9.99
C PRO A 113 6.20 5.12 10.46
N GLU A 114 5.29 4.20 10.82
CA GLU A 114 5.63 2.84 11.24
C GLU A 114 6.30 2.05 10.11
N GLN A 115 5.84 2.23 8.87
CA GLN A 115 6.44 1.60 7.70
C GLN A 115 7.82 2.20 7.39
N ALA A 116 7.95 3.51 7.54
CA ALA A 116 9.24 4.17 7.39
C ALA A 116 10.25 3.67 8.44
N SER A 117 9.82 3.43 9.69
CA SER A 117 10.67 2.85 10.74
C SER A 117 11.17 1.45 10.35
N ILE A 118 10.36 0.66 9.68
CA ILE A 118 10.75 -0.65 9.14
C ILE A 118 11.89 -0.52 8.15
N TYR A 119 11.77 0.37 7.17
CA TYR A 119 12.84 0.59 6.18
C TYR A 119 14.11 1.14 6.81
N GLN A 120 13.98 2.02 7.81
CA GLN A 120 15.13 2.53 8.55
C GLN A 120 15.87 1.41 9.30
N SER A 121 15.12 0.51 9.94
CA SER A 121 15.69 -0.66 10.60
C SER A 121 16.40 -1.57 9.62
N LEU A 122 15.80 -1.83 8.45
CA LEU A 122 16.45 -2.63 7.40
C LEU A 122 17.77 -2.01 6.93
N GLN A 123 17.79 -0.72 6.63
CA GLN A 123 19.02 -0.03 6.24
C GLN A 123 20.09 -0.14 7.33
N THR A 124 19.70 0.04 8.59
CA THR A 124 20.61 -0.05 9.74
C THR A 124 21.15 -1.46 9.88
N THR A 125 20.30 -2.48 9.74
CA THR A 125 20.71 -3.89 9.84
C THR A 125 21.65 -4.27 8.70
N ILE A 126 21.35 -3.90 7.44
CA ILE A 126 22.21 -4.15 6.29
C ILE A 126 23.60 -3.55 6.54
N ALA A 127 23.68 -2.32 7.03
CA ALA A 127 24.93 -1.64 7.31
C ALA A 127 25.69 -2.27 8.49
N ALA A 128 24.98 -2.68 9.57
CA ALA A 128 25.59 -3.25 10.77
C ALA A 128 26.08 -4.69 10.56
N GLU A 129 25.29 -5.52 9.91
CA GLU A 129 25.66 -6.90 9.56
C GLU A 129 26.60 -6.96 8.36
N ARG A 130 26.85 -5.82 7.72
CA ARG A 130 27.68 -5.64 6.54
C ARG A 130 27.22 -6.41 5.32
N SER A 131 25.96 -6.82 5.26
CA SER A 131 25.36 -7.43 4.07
C SER A 131 23.82 -7.49 4.17
N ALA A 132 23.16 -7.63 3.01
CA ALA A 132 21.74 -7.91 2.91
C ALA A 132 21.40 -9.41 2.96
N GLY A 133 22.38 -10.27 3.19
CA GLY A 133 22.22 -11.74 3.18
C GLY A 133 21.16 -12.23 4.16
N PHE A 134 21.00 -11.58 5.34
CA PHE A 134 19.99 -11.94 6.34
C PHE A 134 18.55 -11.90 5.77
N MET A 135 18.27 -11.07 4.76
CA MET A 135 16.94 -11.02 4.14
C MET A 135 16.57 -12.34 3.47
N LEU A 136 17.56 -13.08 2.98
CA LEU A 136 17.35 -14.41 2.40
C LEU A 136 17.13 -15.47 3.48
N ASP A 137 17.80 -15.36 4.62
CA ASP A 137 17.58 -16.24 5.77
C ASP A 137 16.18 -16.01 6.38
N ASP A 138 15.76 -14.77 6.43
CA ASP A 138 14.39 -14.40 6.84
C ASP A 138 13.35 -14.96 5.85
N LEU A 139 13.57 -14.81 4.54
CA LEU A 139 12.71 -15.37 3.51
C LEU A 139 12.58 -16.89 3.65
N ALA A 140 13.69 -17.59 3.91
CA ALA A 140 13.70 -19.03 4.15
C ALA A 140 12.91 -19.39 5.43
N THR A 141 13.06 -18.60 6.50
CA THR A 141 12.38 -18.79 7.78
C THR A 141 10.87 -18.63 7.63
N ILE A 142 10.42 -17.54 6.98
CA ILE A 142 9.01 -17.27 6.70
C ILE A 142 8.42 -18.39 5.84
N GLY A 143 9.15 -18.76 4.77
CA GLY A 143 8.72 -19.82 3.83
C GLY A 143 8.58 -21.18 4.51
N ALA A 144 9.48 -21.54 5.43
CA ALA A 144 9.41 -22.78 6.18
C ALA A 144 8.17 -22.83 7.09
N ALA A 145 7.80 -21.71 7.69
CA ALA A 145 6.65 -21.59 8.59
C ALA A 145 5.30 -21.43 7.84
N SER A 146 5.34 -21.05 6.56
CA SER A 146 4.14 -20.77 5.77
C SER A 146 3.44 -22.04 5.30
N GLN A 147 2.09 -21.97 5.18
CA GLN A 147 1.32 -22.97 4.46
C GLN A 147 1.50 -22.86 2.93
N GLU A 148 1.95 -21.71 2.44
CA GLU A 148 2.15 -21.41 1.01
C GLU A 148 3.62 -21.49 0.58
N LYS A 149 4.33 -22.54 1.01
CA LYS A 149 5.77 -22.74 0.75
C LYS A 149 6.18 -22.54 -0.71
N GLY A 150 5.32 -22.97 -1.64
CA GLY A 150 5.56 -22.83 -3.08
C GLY A 150 5.67 -21.38 -3.55
N LYS A 151 4.97 -20.43 -2.89
CA LYS A 151 5.09 -19.00 -3.22
C LYS A 151 6.46 -18.43 -2.85
N TYR A 152 7.02 -18.84 -1.71
CA TYR A 152 8.36 -18.41 -1.29
C TYR A 152 9.46 -19.03 -2.16
N GLN A 153 9.28 -20.28 -2.58
CA GLN A 153 10.17 -20.87 -3.58
C GLN A 153 10.13 -20.09 -4.89
N LYS A 154 8.94 -19.63 -5.30
CA LYS A 154 8.78 -18.79 -6.49
C LYS A 154 9.51 -17.44 -6.38
N VAL A 155 9.54 -16.83 -5.20
CA VAL A 155 10.35 -15.61 -4.97
C VAL A 155 11.82 -15.90 -5.25
N LEU A 156 12.38 -17.00 -4.74
CA LEU A 156 13.77 -17.36 -4.99
C LEU A 156 14.07 -17.61 -6.48
N GLU A 157 13.15 -18.24 -7.20
CA GLU A 157 13.25 -18.44 -8.66
C GLU A 157 13.25 -17.11 -9.42
N ILE A 158 12.42 -16.16 -8.99
CA ILE A 158 12.37 -14.82 -9.58
C ILE A 158 13.70 -14.10 -9.32
N LEU A 159 14.19 -14.11 -8.08
CA LEU A 159 15.48 -13.48 -7.75
C LEU A 159 16.63 -14.06 -8.58
N GLU A 160 16.68 -15.38 -8.77
CA GLU A 160 17.75 -16.01 -9.57
C GLU A 160 17.62 -15.66 -11.06
N ARG A 161 16.40 -15.49 -11.56
CA ARG A 161 16.15 -15.09 -12.95
C ARG A 161 16.58 -13.64 -13.20
N GLU A 162 16.19 -12.73 -12.29
CA GLU A 162 16.44 -11.28 -12.47
C GLU A 162 17.88 -10.90 -12.10
N LEU A 163 18.48 -11.59 -11.14
CA LEU A 163 19.86 -11.36 -10.70
C LEU A 163 20.56 -12.71 -10.54
N PRO A 164 21.12 -13.29 -11.61
CA PRO A 164 21.83 -14.56 -11.53
C PRO A 164 22.94 -14.52 -10.48
N GLY A 165 22.97 -15.52 -9.60
CA GLY A 165 23.86 -15.54 -8.46
C GLY A 165 23.49 -14.56 -7.35
N PHE A 166 22.23 -14.18 -7.24
CA PHE A 166 21.70 -13.20 -6.27
C PHE A 166 22.17 -13.44 -4.84
N LYS A 167 22.38 -14.69 -4.42
CA LYS A 167 22.85 -15.01 -3.06
C LYS A 167 24.21 -14.38 -2.75
N ALA A 168 25.13 -14.42 -3.70
CA ALA A 168 26.43 -13.77 -3.56
C ALA A 168 26.27 -12.24 -3.56
N GLN A 169 25.45 -11.71 -4.47
CA GLN A 169 25.17 -10.27 -4.56
C GLN A 169 24.58 -9.72 -3.26
N PHE A 170 23.61 -10.43 -2.66
CA PHE A 170 23.02 -10.05 -1.36
C PHE A 170 24.04 -10.13 -0.22
N SER A 171 24.92 -11.14 -0.23
CA SER A 171 25.99 -11.26 0.77
C SER A 171 27.05 -10.17 0.65
N GLU A 172 27.24 -9.60 -0.53
CA GLU A 172 28.16 -8.49 -0.79
C GLU A 172 27.49 -7.12 -0.63
N CYS A 173 26.16 -7.05 -0.72
CA CYS A 173 25.40 -5.81 -0.64
C CYS A 173 25.42 -5.24 0.78
N LYS A 174 26.01 -4.05 0.94
CA LYS A 174 26.25 -3.39 2.24
C LYS A 174 25.41 -2.14 2.44
N ALA A 175 24.60 -1.80 1.46
CA ALA A 175 23.79 -0.59 1.50
C ALA A 175 22.41 -0.83 0.91
N ALA A 176 21.44 -0.06 1.38
CA ALA A 176 20.12 0.02 0.78
C ALA A 176 19.66 1.47 0.70
N GLN A 177 19.00 1.82 -0.40
CA GLN A 177 18.33 3.07 -0.58
C GLN A 177 16.82 2.88 -0.41
N VAL A 178 16.14 3.81 0.23
CA VAL A 178 14.68 3.83 0.35
C VAL A 178 14.12 4.89 -0.59
N ILE A 179 13.21 4.51 -1.47
CA ILE A 179 12.54 5.41 -2.38
C ILE A 179 11.05 5.36 -2.13
N TYR A 180 10.46 6.51 -1.81
CA TYR A 180 9.02 6.71 -1.85
C TYR A 180 8.67 7.32 -3.21
N LEU A 181 7.95 6.53 -4.02
CA LEU A 181 7.38 7.00 -5.29
C LEU A 181 5.94 7.42 -5.02
N ALA A 182 5.68 8.72 -5.03
CA ALA A 182 4.41 9.25 -4.54
C ALA A 182 4.12 10.65 -5.09
N PRO A 183 2.85 11.12 -5.09
CA PRO A 183 2.54 12.48 -5.50
C PRO A 183 3.32 13.51 -4.69
N GLN A 184 3.86 14.53 -5.36
CA GLN A 184 4.62 15.60 -4.69
C GLN A 184 3.83 16.28 -3.57
N ALA A 185 2.54 16.48 -3.78
CA ALA A 185 1.66 17.09 -2.79
C ALA A 185 1.52 16.27 -1.49
N THR A 186 1.86 14.99 -1.50
CA THR A 186 1.77 14.10 -0.32
C THR A 186 3.06 14.02 0.49
N LYS A 187 4.16 14.63 0.00
CA LYS A 187 5.42 14.68 0.75
C LYS A 187 5.19 15.33 2.11
N PRO A 188 5.53 14.64 3.22
CA PRO A 188 5.43 15.25 4.56
C PRO A 188 6.28 16.51 4.66
N GLY A 189 5.76 17.57 5.28
CA GLY A 189 6.48 18.84 5.40
C GLY A 189 7.79 18.75 6.18
N ASN A 190 7.91 17.75 7.04
CA ASN A 190 9.12 17.47 7.82
C ASN A 190 9.99 16.35 7.22
N TRP A 191 9.74 15.93 5.96
CA TRP A 191 10.42 14.79 5.34
C TRP A 191 11.95 14.91 5.42
N ASP A 192 12.51 16.03 4.97
CA ASP A 192 13.95 16.20 4.86
C ASP A 192 14.63 16.26 6.24
N SER A 193 13.89 16.67 7.29
CA SER A 193 14.39 16.65 8.67
C SER A 193 14.16 15.30 9.38
N ALA A 194 13.09 14.60 9.05
CA ALA A 194 12.78 13.31 9.63
C ALA A 194 13.64 12.18 9.02
N TYR A 195 14.00 12.32 7.74
CA TYR A 195 14.79 11.35 6.98
C TYR A 195 16.02 12.01 6.32
N PRO A 196 16.96 12.54 7.13
CA PRO A 196 18.13 13.27 6.63
C PRO A 196 19.16 12.37 5.95
N ASN A 197 19.00 11.05 6.02
CA ASN A 197 19.91 10.11 5.39
C ASN A 197 19.84 10.25 3.86
N PRO A 198 20.98 10.46 3.16
CA PRO A 198 21.01 10.56 1.70
C PRO A 198 20.51 9.30 0.98
N GLY A 199 20.41 8.16 1.69
CA GLY A 199 19.78 6.94 1.21
C GLY A 199 18.24 6.99 1.17
N TRP A 200 17.59 8.10 1.60
CA TRP A 200 16.15 8.27 1.53
C TRP A 200 15.80 9.27 0.44
N LYS A 201 14.92 8.89 -0.48
CA LYS A 201 14.46 9.76 -1.56
C LYS A 201 12.96 9.78 -1.64
N TRP A 202 12.42 10.97 -1.81
CA TRP A 202 11.06 11.17 -2.28
C TRP A 202 11.12 11.47 -3.77
N VAL A 203 10.54 10.60 -4.58
CA VAL A 203 10.43 10.76 -6.03
C VAL A 203 8.96 11.04 -6.33
N SER A 204 8.66 12.19 -6.89
CA SER A 204 7.30 12.48 -7.35
C SER A 204 7.05 11.84 -8.71
N PHE A 205 5.78 11.66 -9.05
CA PHE A 205 5.46 11.14 -10.38
C PHE A 205 5.92 12.08 -11.51
N SER A 206 5.98 13.39 -11.22
CA SER A 206 6.50 14.39 -12.15
C SER A 206 8.04 14.38 -12.28
N ASP A 207 8.76 13.73 -11.38
CA ASP A 207 10.22 13.56 -11.49
C ASP A 207 10.58 12.42 -12.45
N LEU A 208 9.64 11.50 -12.70
CA LEU A 208 9.88 10.40 -13.62
C LEU A 208 10.08 10.92 -15.06
N PRO A 209 10.97 10.30 -15.84
CA PRO A 209 11.23 10.72 -17.20
C PRO A 209 10.00 10.53 -18.11
N GLY A 210 9.77 11.47 -19.02
CA GLY A 210 8.69 11.35 -20.02
C GLY A 210 8.94 10.28 -21.07
N GLU A 211 10.19 9.84 -21.22
CA GLU A 211 10.63 8.80 -22.16
C GLU A 211 11.55 7.82 -21.44
N ILE A 212 11.48 6.55 -21.81
CA ILE A 212 12.31 5.46 -21.28
C ILE A 212 12.81 4.55 -22.40
N GLU A 213 13.85 3.77 -22.12
CA GLU A 213 14.36 2.73 -23.00
C GLU A 213 13.78 1.38 -22.55
N HIS A 214 12.72 0.94 -23.20
CA HIS A 214 12.04 -0.32 -22.89
C HIS A 214 11.44 -0.93 -24.16
N PRO A 215 11.36 -2.27 -24.33
CA PRO A 215 10.73 -2.89 -25.50
C PRO A 215 9.30 -2.38 -25.79
N PHE A 216 8.58 -1.97 -24.76
CA PHE A 216 7.23 -1.42 -24.83
C PHE A 216 7.19 0.09 -24.51
N ALA A 217 8.27 0.82 -24.79
CA ALA A 217 8.38 2.26 -24.50
C ALA A 217 7.26 3.10 -25.12
N ALA A 218 6.67 2.64 -26.23
CA ALA A 218 5.54 3.30 -26.86
C ALA A 218 4.30 3.46 -25.96
N HIS A 219 4.17 2.62 -24.91
CA HIS A 219 3.06 2.68 -23.95
C HIS A 219 3.36 3.55 -22.72
N TRP A 220 4.65 3.84 -22.47
CA TRP A 220 5.07 4.63 -21.32
C TRP A 220 4.41 6.01 -21.23
N PRO A 221 4.24 6.79 -22.32
CA PRO A 221 3.58 8.09 -22.25
C PRO A 221 2.17 8.03 -21.65
N ALA A 222 1.40 6.97 -21.92
CA ALA A 222 0.06 6.82 -21.35
C ALA A 222 0.12 6.52 -19.84
N VAL A 223 1.09 5.71 -19.40
CA VAL A 223 1.34 5.45 -17.96
C VAL A 223 1.78 6.73 -17.28
N HIS A 224 2.80 7.40 -17.80
CA HIS A 224 3.35 8.63 -17.24
C HIS A 224 2.29 9.73 -17.14
N GLN A 225 1.48 9.94 -18.18
CA GLN A 225 0.37 10.89 -18.15
C GLN A 225 -0.66 10.56 -17.05
N SER A 226 -0.92 9.27 -16.82
CA SER A 226 -1.81 8.82 -15.74
C SER A 226 -1.22 9.13 -14.36
N LEU A 227 0.08 8.94 -14.18
CA LEU A 227 0.79 9.30 -12.94
C LEU A 227 0.77 10.81 -12.70
N LEU A 228 0.99 11.62 -13.72
CA LEU A 228 0.86 13.08 -13.65
C LEU A 228 -0.57 13.51 -13.29
N SER A 229 -1.57 12.77 -13.76
CA SER A 229 -2.97 13.02 -13.40
C SER A 229 -3.23 12.76 -11.91
N ILE A 230 -2.60 11.74 -11.32
CA ILE A 230 -2.65 11.49 -9.86
C ILE A 230 -1.99 12.64 -9.09
N ASP A 231 -0.82 13.11 -9.54
CA ASP A 231 -0.14 14.28 -8.94
C ASP A 231 -1.05 15.51 -8.93
N ASN A 232 -1.66 15.83 -10.07
CA ASN A 232 -2.56 16.97 -10.23
C ASN A 232 -3.81 16.84 -9.37
N LEU A 233 -4.44 15.66 -9.37
CA LEU A 233 -5.62 15.38 -8.55
C LEU A 233 -5.32 15.57 -7.06
N THR A 234 -4.22 15.00 -6.59
CA THR A 234 -3.82 15.10 -5.18
C THR A 234 -3.52 16.54 -4.78
N LYS A 235 -2.86 17.30 -5.68
CA LYS A 235 -2.60 18.73 -5.48
C LYS A 235 -3.90 19.53 -5.39
N SER A 236 -4.85 19.29 -6.30
CA SER A 236 -6.15 19.97 -6.33
C SER A 236 -6.98 19.64 -5.10
N ILE A 237 -6.95 18.41 -4.61
CA ILE A 237 -7.61 18.01 -3.37
C ILE A 237 -7.02 18.76 -2.17
N ARG A 238 -5.70 18.84 -2.06
CA ARG A 238 -5.03 19.55 -0.97
C ARG A 238 -5.27 21.05 -0.99
N ASN A 239 -5.34 21.65 -2.17
CA ASN A 239 -5.64 23.08 -2.32
C ASN A 239 -7.14 23.39 -2.08
N GLY A 240 -8.00 22.39 -1.98
CA GLY A 240 -9.44 22.57 -1.84
C GLY A 240 -10.17 22.95 -3.15
N ASP A 241 -9.47 22.86 -4.30
CA ASP A 241 -10.03 23.15 -5.63
C ASP A 241 -11.06 22.10 -6.05
N ILE A 242 -10.85 20.87 -5.60
CA ILE A 242 -11.78 19.75 -5.72
C ILE A 242 -12.18 19.38 -4.29
N ALA A 243 -13.46 19.45 -3.98
CA ALA A 243 -13.95 18.87 -2.75
C ALA A 243 -13.49 17.41 -2.73
N ALA A 244 -12.73 17.03 -1.71
CA ALA A 244 -12.34 15.64 -1.52
C ALA A 244 -13.64 14.83 -1.64
N THR A 245 -13.75 13.99 -2.68
CA THR A 245 -14.97 13.20 -2.96
C THR A 245 -15.24 12.16 -1.89
N ALA A 246 -14.24 11.83 -1.08
CA ALA A 246 -14.49 11.40 0.28
C ALA A 246 -14.99 12.65 1.01
N ALA A 247 -16.29 12.70 1.32
CA ALA A 247 -16.75 13.54 2.42
C ALA A 247 -15.69 13.37 3.49
N THR A 248 -14.94 14.44 3.79
CA THR A 248 -14.02 14.46 4.92
C THR A 248 -14.92 14.12 6.08
N LYS A 249 -14.99 12.82 6.37
CA LYS A 249 -15.66 12.38 7.57
C LYS A 249 -14.91 13.13 8.63
N ASN A 250 -15.61 14.00 9.32
CA ASN A 250 -14.98 14.88 10.28
C ASN A 250 -14.49 14.03 11.45
N TYR A 251 -13.28 13.43 11.26
CA TYR A 251 -12.61 12.59 12.25
C TYR A 251 -12.28 13.39 13.51
N SER A 252 -12.37 14.71 13.45
CA SER A 252 -12.19 15.60 14.60
C SER A 252 -13.38 15.62 15.54
N HIS A 253 -14.55 15.10 15.14
CA HIS A 253 -15.68 15.01 16.06
C HIS A 253 -15.35 14.05 17.20
N LEU A 254 -15.44 14.54 18.42
CA LEU A 254 -15.23 13.76 19.62
C LEU A 254 -16.58 13.19 20.09
N TYR A 255 -16.70 11.89 20.06
CA TYR A 255 -17.89 11.18 20.53
C TYR A 255 -17.78 10.92 22.02
N THR A 256 -18.82 11.18 22.77
CA THR A 256 -18.97 10.72 24.15
C THR A 256 -19.37 9.24 24.17
N PHE A 257 -19.14 8.57 25.30
CA PHE A 257 -19.58 7.18 25.49
C PHE A 257 -21.10 7.04 25.30
N GLU A 258 -21.87 8.00 25.80
CA GLU A 258 -23.35 8.01 25.71
C GLU A 258 -23.83 8.17 24.27
N GLU A 259 -23.20 9.04 23.47
CA GLU A 259 -23.54 9.21 22.04
C GLU A 259 -23.30 7.89 21.28
N LEU A 260 -22.15 7.25 21.48
CA LEU A 260 -21.85 5.97 20.84
C LEU A 260 -22.79 4.87 21.33
N LEU A 261 -23.09 4.83 22.62
CA LEU A 261 -24.04 3.88 23.20
C LEU A 261 -25.47 4.11 22.63
N GLY A 262 -25.86 5.38 22.44
CA GLY A 262 -27.13 5.74 21.80
C GLY A 262 -27.23 5.20 20.37
N HIS A 263 -26.15 5.25 19.59
CA HIS A 263 -26.10 4.67 18.25
C HIS A 263 -26.24 3.14 18.25
N CYS A 264 -25.83 2.47 19.34
CA CYS A 264 -25.90 1.02 19.46
C CYS A 264 -27.27 0.51 19.91
N ARG A 265 -28.04 1.31 20.64
CA ARG A 265 -29.32 0.92 21.24
C ARG A 265 -30.51 1.01 20.29
N ALA A 266 -30.32 1.37 19.03
CA ALA A 266 -31.41 1.45 18.09
C ALA A 266 -31.93 0.03 17.73
N ASP A 267 -33.14 -0.23 18.16
CA ASP A 267 -34.09 -1.24 17.68
C ASP A 267 -33.75 -2.73 17.88
N GLY A 268 -33.75 -3.18 19.15
CA GLY A 268 -33.96 -4.60 19.46
C GLY A 268 -32.89 -5.60 18.98
N ALA A 269 -31.88 -5.11 18.31
CA ALA A 269 -30.73 -5.94 17.94
C ALA A 269 -29.85 -6.17 19.17
N SER A 270 -29.69 -7.43 19.58
CA SER A 270 -28.86 -7.85 20.69
C SER A 270 -27.37 -7.71 20.31
N ILE A 271 -26.90 -6.50 20.04
CA ILE A 271 -25.50 -6.22 19.76
C ILE A 271 -24.87 -5.72 21.03
N VAL A 272 -23.96 -6.50 21.58
CA VAL A 272 -23.12 -6.09 22.70
C VAL A 272 -21.84 -5.49 22.10
N ILE A 273 -21.61 -4.22 22.37
CA ILE A 273 -20.44 -3.50 21.88
C ILE A 273 -19.50 -3.26 23.04
N GLY A 274 -18.28 -3.79 22.93
CA GLY A 274 -17.19 -3.53 23.83
C GLY A 274 -16.27 -2.46 23.23
N PHE A 275 -16.19 -1.30 23.86
CA PHE A 275 -15.24 -0.25 23.49
C PHE A 275 -13.89 -0.56 24.15
N MET A 276 -12.95 -1.14 23.37
CA MET A 276 -11.67 -1.61 23.91
C MET A 276 -10.73 -0.46 24.28
N ASN A 277 -10.81 0.66 23.56
CA ASN A 277 -9.92 1.81 23.76
C ASN A 277 -10.57 2.91 24.62
N TRP A 278 -11.77 2.66 25.15
CA TRP A 278 -12.41 3.65 26.02
C TRP A 278 -11.76 3.62 27.40
N ARG A 279 -11.03 4.66 27.73
CA ARG A 279 -10.53 4.85 29.09
C ARG A 279 -11.56 5.65 29.87
N LYS A 280 -11.93 5.17 31.08
CA LYS A 280 -12.86 5.88 31.98
C LYS A 280 -12.46 7.34 32.27
N SER A 281 -11.19 7.67 32.06
CA SER A 281 -10.65 9.02 32.23
C SER A 281 -10.83 9.93 31.02
N LEU A 282 -11.28 9.43 29.88
CA LEU A 282 -11.48 10.23 28.66
C LEU A 282 -12.98 10.55 28.51
N PRO A 283 -13.36 11.84 28.47
CA PRO A 283 -14.76 12.23 28.30
C PRO A 283 -15.28 11.90 26.91
N SER A 284 -14.40 11.81 25.91
CA SER A 284 -14.77 11.57 24.52
C SER A 284 -13.58 11.03 23.71
N VAL A 285 -13.86 10.38 22.57
CA VAL A 285 -12.84 9.87 21.63
C VAL A 285 -13.23 10.20 20.20
N SER A 286 -12.26 10.39 19.32
CA SER A 286 -12.47 10.50 17.90
C SER A 286 -12.65 9.11 17.26
N LEU A 287 -13.31 9.06 16.09
CA LEU A 287 -13.48 7.78 15.36
C LEU A 287 -12.17 7.10 15.02
N SER A 288 -11.11 7.85 14.73
CA SER A 288 -9.79 7.31 14.44
C SER A 288 -9.15 6.61 15.65
N GLN A 289 -9.57 6.97 16.87
CA GLN A 289 -9.07 6.41 18.13
C GLN A 289 -9.97 5.29 18.67
N LEU A 290 -11.18 5.14 18.10
CA LEU A 290 -12.14 4.16 18.54
C LEU A 290 -11.88 2.80 17.87
N GLN A 291 -11.60 1.79 18.68
CA GLN A 291 -11.70 0.39 18.28
C GLN A 291 -12.87 -0.23 19.03
N ALA A 292 -13.81 -0.80 18.28
CA ALA A 292 -14.99 -1.44 18.83
C ALA A 292 -15.01 -2.93 18.55
N LYS A 293 -15.41 -3.73 19.52
CA LYS A 293 -15.64 -5.16 19.37
C LYS A 293 -17.13 -5.42 19.31
N ILE A 294 -17.62 -5.87 18.17
CA ILE A 294 -19.04 -6.17 17.96
C ILE A 294 -19.27 -7.67 18.23
N TYR A 295 -20.28 -7.94 19.02
CA TYR A 295 -20.79 -9.29 19.24
C TYR A 295 -22.24 -9.36 18.75
N LYS A 296 -22.54 -10.31 17.90
CA LYS A 296 -23.92 -10.67 17.60
C LYS A 296 -24.39 -11.70 18.62
N CYS A 297 -25.40 -11.36 19.40
CA CYS A 297 -26.04 -12.28 20.33
C CYS A 297 -27.27 -12.88 19.66
N ASP A 298 -27.44 -14.18 19.72
CA ASP A 298 -28.67 -14.83 19.31
C ASP A 298 -29.71 -14.65 20.42
N SER A 299 -30.83 -14.02 20.14
CA SER A 299 -31.86 -13.63 21.12
C SER A 299 -32.63 -14.82 21.72
N ALA A 300 -32.38 -16.04 21.24
CA ALA A 300 -33.18 -17.22 21.58
C ALA A 300 -32.65 -18.04 22.77
N SER A 301 -31.49 -17.71 23.34
CA SER A 301 -30.90 -18.50 24.44
C SER A 301 -30.67 -17.69 25.69
N ASP A 302 -31.27 -18.10 26.77
CA ASP A 302 -31.02 -17.90 28.21
C ASP A 302 -30.21 -16.67 28.73
N GLY A 303 -30.13 -15.60 27.96
CA GLY A 303 -29.38 -14.37 28.31
C GLY A 303 -27.85 -14.51 28.27
N ARG A 304 -27.30 -15.64 27.85
CA ARG A 304 -25.85 -15.88 27.74
C ARG A 304 -25.29 -15.82 26.33
N GLY A 305 -26.04 -15.32 25.38
CA GLY A 305 -25.72 -15.08 23.96
C GLY A 305 -24.52 -15.85 23.40
N LYS A 306 -24.77 -16.67 22.37
CA LYS A 306 -23.69 -17.37 21.68
C LYS A 306 -22.87 -16.37 20.86
N LYS A 307 -21.56 -16.28 21.09
CA LYS A 307 -20.66 -15.47 20.28
C LYS A 307 -20.64 -16.01 18.86
N ILE A 308 -21.22 -15.27 17.91
CA ILE A 308 -21.27 -15.71 16.51
C ILE A 308 -20.08 -15.14 15.74
N ASP A 309 -19.64 -13.87 16.03
CA ASP A 309 -18.49 -13.27 15.35
C ASP A 309 -17.71 -12.33 16.27
N ARG A 310 -16.37 -12.37 16.15
CA ARG A 310 -15.47 -11.43 16.82
C ARG A 310 -14.73 -10.65 15.74
N ASN A 311 -15.37 -9.64 15.17
CA ASN A 311 -14.70 -8.72 14.28
C ASN A 311 -14.29 -7.47 15.06
N TRP A 312 -13.04 -7.07 14.91
CA TRP A 312 -12.58 -5.77 15.34
C TRP A 312 -12.96 -4.79 14.23
N LEU A 313 -13.72 -3.76 14.57
CA LEU A 313 -14.10 -2.72 13.65
C LEU A 313 -13.40 -1.41 14.03
N SER A 314 -12.90 -0.70 13.04
CA SER A 314 -12.58 0.71 13.20
C SER A 314 -13.84 1.50 13.56
N GLY A 315 -13.68 2.69 14.12
CA GLY A 315 -14.84 3.54 14.47
C GLY A 315 -15.75 3.82 13.29
N GLU A 316 -15.21 3.93 12.07
CA GLU A 316 -15.97 4.10 10.85
C GLU A 316 -16.80 2.89 10.46
N GLU A 317 -16.16 1.72 10.43
CA GLU A 317 -16.84 0.46 10.15
C GLU A 317 -17.95 0.21 11.14
N PHE A 318 -17.71 0.55 12.40
CA PHE A 318 -18.69 0.49 13.47
C PHE A 318 -19.91 1.37 13.18
N LEU A 319 -19.72 2.67 12.89
CA LEU A 319 -20.84 3.57 12.58
C LEU A 319 -21.56 3.19 11.28
N ALA A 320 -20.85 2.72 10.28
CA ALA A 320 -21.45 2.22 9.04
C ALA A 320 -22.30 0.97 9.29
N HIS A 321 -21.86 0.09 10.20
CA HIS A 321 -22.63 -1.09 10.59
C HIS A 321 -23.90 -0.72 11.35
N VAL A 322 -23.79 0.18 12.33
CA VAL A 322 -24.97 0.70 13.09
C VAL A 322 -25.97 1.40 12.17
N SER A 323 -25.51 2.19 11.20
CA SER A 323 -26.38 2.87 10.24
C SER A 323 -27.15 1.89 9.35
N LYS A 324 -26.55 0.76 8.97
CA LYS A 324 -27.23 -0.31 8.21
C LYS A 324 -28.32 -1.01 9.02
N ILE A 325 -28.09 -1.21 10.31
CA ILE A 325 -29.10 -1.82 11.20
C ILE A 325 -30.30 -0.89 11.37
N LYS A 326 -30.08 0.42 11.43
CA LYS A 326 -31.17 1.41 11.53
C LYS A 326 -32.01 1.54 10.26
N ALA A 327 -31.50 1.12 9.10
CA ALA A 327 -32.17 1.20 7.81
C ALA A 327 -33.01 -0.05 7.49
N GLN A 328 -32.88 -1.12 8.27
CA GLN A 328 -33.72 -2.33 8.23
C GLN A 328 -34.87 -2.24 9.23
#